data_2101bfb3a4d0551613e206cb00bf73f1
#
_entry.id   2101bfb3a4d0551613e206cb00bf73f1
#
_cell.length_a   1.000
_cell.length_b   1.000
_cell.length_c   1.000
_cell.angle_alpha   90.00
_cell.angle_beta   90.00
_cell.angle_gamma   90.00
#
_symmetry.space_group_name_H-M   'P 1'
#
loop_
_entity.id
_entity.type
_entity.pdbx_description
1 polymer ?
#
loop_
_entity_poly.entity_id
_entity_poly.type
_entity_poly.pdbx_seq_one_letter_code
_entity_poly.pdbx_strand_id
1 'polypeptide(L)'
;MPRVVHFEIYTENPEAVRPFYEDVFGWKFQKFGGPLDYWLVTTGDDKQPGINGGLARPREGQSPGTLNTIGVSSLDQSVKKIVQAGGRICVPRMAIPEVGWLAYAEDPAGNVFGIIEPDANAK
;
A
#
# COMPACT_ATOMS: atom_id res chain seq x y z
N MET A 1 12.90 -8.85 -6.61
CA MET A 1 12.31 -8.66 -5.29
C MET A 1 13.34 -8.91 -4.21
N PRO A 2 13.24 -8.16 -3.13
CA PRO A 2 12.17 -7.22 -2.78
C PRO A 2 12.43 -5.80 -3.33
N ARG A 3 11.34 -5.12 -3.72
CA ARG A 3 11.42 -3.72 -4.14
C ARG A 3 10.08 -3.04 -3.88
N VAL A 4 10.05 -1.70 -3.88
CA VAL A 4 8.80 -0.96 -3.77
C VAL A 4 8.00 -1.18 -5.04
N VAL A 5 6.77 -1.66 -4.90
CA VAL A 5 5.90 -1.98 -6.03
C VAL A 5 4.59 -1.18 -6.02
N HIS A 6 4.32 -0.46 -4.95
CA HIS A 6 3.04 0.22 -4.76
C HIS A 6 3.25 1.32 -3.73
N PHE A 7 2.47 2.39 -3.80
CA PHE A 7 2.41 3.40 -2.74
C PHE A 7 0.97 3.54 -2.26
N GLU A 8 0.78 4.10 -1.07
CA GLU A 8 -0.55 4.44 -0.60
C GLU A 8 -0.52 5.84 -0.01
N ILE A 9 -1.50 6.64 -0.40
CA ILE A 9 -1.73 7.96 0.16
C ILE A 9 -2.93 7.86 1.08
N TYR A 10 -2.74 8.18 2.35
CA TYR A 10 -3.81 8.18 3.34
C TYR A 10 -4.17 9.61 3.67
N THR A 11 -5.44 9.96 3.54
CA THR A 11 -5.95 11.30 3.77
C THR A 11 -7.36 11.25 4.34
N GLU A 12 -7.66 12.20 5.22
CA GLU A 12 -9.02 12.37 5.75
C GLU A 12 -9.98 12.91 4.68
N ASN A 13 -9.45 13.44 3.57
CA ASN A 13 -10.28 14.08 2.54
C ASN A 13 -9.89 13.64 1.13
N PRO A 14 -10.18 12.39 0.75
CA PRO A 14 -9.86 11.90 -0.60
C PRO A 14 -10.54 12.71 -1.70
N GLU A 15 -11.72 13.27 -1.43
CA GLU A 15 -12.50 14.04 -2.41
C GLU A 15 -11.79 15.33 -2.83
N ALA A 16 -10.99 15.92 -1.94
CA ALA A 16 -10.19 17.08 -2.27
C ALA A 16 -8.85 16.72 -2.90
N VAL A 17 -8.30 15.58 -2.52
CA VAL A 17 -6.97 15.15 -2.97
C VAL A 17 -7.00 14.64 -4.41
N ARG A 18 -8.03 13.87 -4.78
CA ARG A 18 -8.14 13.31 -6.14
C ARG A 18 -8.06 14.38 -7.23
N PRO A 19 -8.89 15.45 -7.19
CA PRO A 19 -8.84 16.46 -8.24
C PRO A 19 -7.48 17.13 -8.37
N PHE A 20 -6.76 17.29 -7.28
CA PHE A 20 -5.43 17.87 -7.30
C PHE A 20 -4.48 17.05 -8.18
N TYR A 21 -4.38 15.74 -7.93
CA TYR A 21 -3.48 14.89 -8.68
C TYR A 21 -3.96 14.66 -10.12
N GLU A 22 -5.27 14.64 -10.34
CA GLU A 22 -5.83 14.57 -11.68
C GLU A 22 -5.44 15.78 -12.52
N ASP A 23 -5.57 16.97 -11.94
CA ASP A 23 -5.30 18.21 -12.65
C ASP A 23 -3.81 18.45 -12.88
N VAL A 24 -2.99 18.19 -11.87
CA VAL A 24 -1.56 18.53 -11.93
C VAL A 24 -0.77 17.49 -12.73
N PHE A 25 -1.06 16.20 -12.52
CA PHE A 25 -0.24 15.13 -13.09
C PHE A 25 -1.00 14.24 -14.06
N GLY A 26 -2.29 14.41 -14.20
CA GLY A 26 -3.09 13.58 -15.08
C GLY A 26 -3.30 12.15 -14.55
N TRP A 27 -3.13 11.93 -13.27
CA TRP A 27 -3.36 10.61 -12.68
C TRP A 27 -4.83 10.23 -12.77
N LYS A 28 -5.10 8.94 -12.82
CA LYS A 28 -6.46 8.42 -12.90
C LYS A 28 -6.80 7.68 -11.62
N PHE A 29 -7.99 7.93 -11.11
CA PHE A 29 -8.48 7.31 -9.90
C PHE A 29 -9.72 6.48 -10.21
N GLN A 30 -9.73 5.24 -9.76
CA GLN A 30 -10.88 4.34 -9.94
C GLN A 30 -11.26 3.79 -8.59
N LYS A 31 -12.49 4.02 -8.17
CA LYS A 31 -12.94 3.50 -6.88
C LYS A 31 -12.94 1.98 -6.90
N PHE A 32 -12.27 1.39 -5.91
CA PHE A 32 -12.24 -0.05 -5.73
C PHE A 32 -13.56 -0.50 -5.11
N GLY A 33 -14.13 -1.57 -5.61
CA GLY A 33 -15.37 -2.11 -5.06
C GLY A 33 -15.19 -2.62 -3.64
N GLY A 34 -16.24 -2.50 -2.83
CA GLY A 34 -16.23 -2.96 -1.45
C GLY A 34 -16.63 -1.86 -0.47
N PRO A 35 -16.66 -2.18 0.83
CA PRO A 35 -17.18 -1.27 1.84
C PRO A 35 -16.24 -0.13 2.22
N LEU A 36 -14.95 -0.22 1.88
CA LEU A 36 -13.97 0.79 2.24
C LEU A 36 -13.81 1.82 1.14
N ASP A 37 -13.56 3.07 1.53
CA ASP A 37 -13.23 4.15 0.61
C ASP A 37 -11.77 4.00 0.17
N TYR A 38 -11.58 3.25 -0.90
CA TYR A 38 -10.26 3.02 -1.49
C TYR A 38 -10.33 3.26 -3.00
N TRP A 39 -9.37 4.01 -3.51
CA TRP A 39 -9.24 4.25 -4.96
C TRP A 39 -7.93 3.68 -5.45
N LEU A 40 -7.99 2.99 -6.58
CA LEU A 40 -6.79 2.60 -7.31
C LEU A 40 -6.28 3.82 -8.07
N VAL A 41 -4.98 4.06 -7.98
CA VAL A 41 -4.33 5.22 -8.58
C VAL A 41 -3.43 4.74 -9.71
N THR A 42 -3.74 5.16 -10.95
CA THR A 42 -2.89 4.87 -12.10
C THR A 42 -2.09 6.11 -12.41
N THR A 43 -0.77 6.02 -12.31
CA THR A 43 0.12 7.16 -12.51
C THR A 43 0.71 7.22 -13.91
N GLY A 44 0.64 6.13 -14.66
CA GLY A 44 1.17 6.08 -16.01
C GLY A 44 0.88 4.74 -16.64
N ASP A 45 1.43 4.55 -17.83
CA ASP A 45 1.25 3.33 -18.59
C ASP A 45 2.32 2.30 -18.19
N ASP A 46 2.04 1.03 -18.42
CA ASP A 46 2.91 -0.08 -18.03
C ASP A 46 4.29 -0.03 -18.68
N LYS A 47 4.43 0.69 -19.78
CA LYS A 47 5.68 0.78 -20.52
C LYS A 47 6.61 1.85 -19.98
N GLN A 48 6.10 2.72 -19.11
CA GLN A 48 6.91 3.77 -18.50
C GLN A 48 7.43 3.30 -17.14
N PRO A 49 8.65 3.69 -16.76
CA PRO A 49 9.11 3.44 -15.38
C PRO A 49 8.21 4.15 -14.39
N GLY A 50 7.88 3.46 -13.31
CA GLY A 50 7.06 4.03 -12.26
C GLY A 50 6.18 2.98 -11.61
N ILE A 51 5.41 3.40 -10.62
CA ILE A 51 4.49 2.53 -9.90
C ILE A 51 3.13 3.18 -9.79
N ASN A 52 2.13 2.35 -9.68
CA ASN A 52 0.78 2.77 -9.35
C ASN A 52 0.56 2.63 -7.84
N GLY A 53 -0.56 3.11 -7.35
CA GLY A 53 -0.80 3.09 -5.93
C GLY A 53 -2.26 3.10 -5.56
N GLY A 54 -2.51 3.54 -4.34
CA GLY A 54 -3.84 3.64 -3.77
C GLY A 54 -4.03 4.94 -3.01
N LEU A 55 -5.28 5.30 -2.85
CA LEU A 55 -5.70 6.46 -2.05
C LEU A 55 -6.81 5.99 -1.13
N ALA A 56 -6.70 6.29 0.15
CA ALA A 56 -7.68 5.83 1.13
C ALA A 56 -7.75 6.76 2.33
N ARG A 57 -8.79 6.58 3.14
CA ARG A 57 -8.85 7.24 4.46
C ARG A 57 -7.97 6.45 5.43
N PRO A 58 -7.32 7.11 6.38
CA PRO A 58 -6.53 6.41 7.39
C PRO A 58 -7.42 5.48 8.22
N ARG A 59 -6.86 4.37 8.65
CA ARG A 59 -7.48 3.51 9.64
C ARG A 59 -7.42 4.21 11.01
N GLU A 60 -8.26 3.75 11.93
CA GLU A 60 -8.22 4.26 13.30
C GLU A 60 -6.81 4.14 13.87
N GLY A 61 -6.30 5.22 14.44
CA GLY A 61 -4.94 5.26 14.99
C GLY A 61 -3.83 5.45 13.97
N GLN A 62 -4.15 5.51 12.69
CA GLN A 62 -3.18 5.71 11.63
C GLN A 62 -3.08 7.20 11.28
N SER A 63 -1.85 7.70 11.13
CA SER A 63 -1.63 9.08 10.69
C SER A 63 -1.80 9.22 9.18
N PRO A 64 -2.31 10.35 8.70
CA PRO A 64 -2.29 10.64 7.26
C PRO A 64 -0.86 10.70 6.73
N GLY A 65 -0.70 10.51 5.43
CA GLY A 65 0.59 10.57 4.75
C GLY A 65 0.72 9.46 3.72
N THR A 66 1.89 9.40 3.12
CA THR A 66 2.18 8.43 2.06
C THR A 66 3.13 7.36 2.59
N LEU A 67 2.84 6.10 2.27
CA LEU A 67 3.76 5.00 2.58
C LEU A 67 3.98 4.13 1.35
N ASN A 68 5.04 3.36 1.39
CA ASN A 68 5.42 2.45 0.33
C ASN A 68 5.06 1.02 0.68
N THR A 69 4.76 0.21 -0.33
CA THR A 69 4.57 -1.23 -0.17
C THR A 69 5.67 -1.96 -0.92
N ILE A 70 6.32 -2.89 -0.24
CA ILE A 70 7.44 -3.66 -0.77
C ILE A 70 6.95 -5.04 -1.16
N GLY A 71 7.19 -5.42 -2.41
CA GLY A 71 6.88 -6.76 -2.89
C GLY A 71 7.91 -7.77 -2.38
N VAL A 72 7.43 -8.88 -1.83
CA VAL A 72 8.29 -9.93 -1.27
C VAL A 72 7.86 -11.29 -1.78
N SER A 73 8.77 -12.23 -1.80
CA SER A 73 8.47 -13.60 -2.22
C SER A 73 7.84 -14.44 -1.12
N SER A 74 8.08 -14.09 0.14
CA SER A 74 7.46 -14.76 1.30
C SER A 74 7.16 -13.74 2.39
N LEU A 75 5.87 -13.55 2.65
CA LEU A 75 5.43 -12.64 3.71
C LEU A 75 5.89 -13.15 5.07
N ASP A 76 5.72 -14.44 5.33
CA ASP A 76 6.05 -15.02 6.62
C ASP A 76 7.54 -14.91 6.96
N GLN A 77 8.40 -15.15 5.96
CA GLN A 77 9.84 -14.98 6.16
C GLN A 77 10.22 -13.52 6.35
N SER A 78 9.57 -12.62 5.63
CA SER A 78 9.81 -11.18 5.76
C SER A 78 9.41 -10.67 7.14
N VAL A 79 8.28 -11.12 7.67
CA VAL A 79 7.83 -10.77 9.02
C VAL A 79 8.89 -11.18 10.05
N LYS A 80 9.41 -12.40 9.95
CA LYS A 80 10.46 -12.87 10.88
C LYS A 80 11.70 -11.99 10.79
N LYS A 81 12.15 -11.67 9.59
CA LYS A 81 13.33 -10.83 9.39
C LYS A 81 13.14 -9.42 9.93
N ILE A 82 11.95 -8.85 9.74
CA ILE A 82 11.62 -7.52 10.25
C ILE A 82 11.76 -7.49 11.77
N VAL A 83 11.17 -8.44 12.45
CA VAL A 83 11.22 -8.51 13.92
C VAL A 83 12.65 -8.73 14.40
N GLN A 84 13.39 -9.64 13.77
CA GLN A 84 14.79 -9.92 14.13
C GLN A 84 15.68 -8.69 13.93
N ALA A 85 15.37 -7.84 12.97
CA ALA A 85 16.17 -6.66 12.66
C ALA A 85 15.75 -5.41 13.45
N GLY A 86 14.81 -5.56 14.40
CA GLY A 86 14.39 -4.46 15.27
C GLY A 86 13.15 -3.71 14.82
N GLY A 87 12.48 -4.19 13.80
CA GLY A 87 11.20 -3.64 13.38
C GLY A 87 10.02 -4.24 14.15
N ARG A 88 8.82 -3.78 13.81
CA ARG A 88 7.61 -4.20 14.50
C ARG A 88 6.49 -4.36 13.49
N ILE A 89 5.64 -5.37 13.68
CA ILE A 89 4.45 -5.56 12.84
C ILE A 89 3.31 -4.73 13.42
N CYS A 90 2.78 -3.80 12.62
CA CYS A 90 1.68 -2.92 13.01
C CYS A 90 0.32 -3.53 12.71
N VAL A 91 0.19 -4.15 11.53
CA VAL A 91 -1.03 -4.81 11.08
C VAL A 91 -0.63 -6.21 10.63
N PRO A 92 -1.18 -7.26 11.25
CA PRO A 92 -0.79 -8.62 10.90
C PRO A 92 -1.29 -9.00 9.51
N ARG A 93 -0.77 -10.12 9.01
CA ARG A 93 -1.11 -10.67 7.70
C ARG A 93 -2.61 -10.66 7.46
N MET A 94 -3.02 -10.15 6.31
CA MET A 94 -4.39 -10.19 5.84
C MET A 94 -4.42 -10.53 4.35
N ALA A 95 -5.48 -11.15 3.91
CA ALA A 95 -5.68 -11.44 2.50
C ALA A 95 -6.27 -10.23 1.79
N ILE A 96 -5.69 -9.88 0.63
CA ILE A 96 -6.35 -9.05 -0.35
C ILE A 96 -6.81 -10.03 -1.42
N PRO A 97 -8.11 -10.36 -1.47
CA PRO A 97 -8.59 -11.46 -2.32
C PRO A 97 -8.12 -11.32 -3.76
N GLU A 98 -7.58 -12.41 -4.30
CA GLU A 98 -7.08 -12.52 -5.68
C GLU A 98 -5.83 -11.68 -5.97
N VAL A 99 -5.33 -10.93 -5.00
CA VAL A 99 -4.15 -10.08 -5.17
C VAL A 99 -2.95 -10.62 -4.40
N GLY A 100 -3.12 -10.89 -3.11
CA GLY A 100 -2.01 -11.37 -2.31
C GLY A 100 -2.24 -11.24 -0.81
N TRP A 101 -1.15 -11.42 -0.08
CA TRP A 101 -1.10 -11.32 1.39
C TRP A 101 -0.36 -10.06 1.77
N LEU A 102 -0.97 -9.27 2.62
CA LEU A 102 -0.48 -7.93 2.99
C LEU A 102 -0.29 -7.85 4.50
N ALA A 103 0.76 -7.16 4.92
CA ALA A 103 0.95 -6.76 6.31
C ALA A 103 1.56 -5.37 6.34
N TYR A 104 1.45 -4.70 7.47
CA TYR A 104 2.11 -3.41 7.68
C TYR A 104 3.06 -3.52 8.86
N ALA A 105 4.19 -2.87 8.72
CA ALA A 105 5.27 -2.92 9.71
C ALA A 105 5.89 -1.54 9.85
N GLU A 106 6.73 -1.38 10.85
CA GLU A 106 7.57 -0.19 10.95
C GLU A 106 9.02 -0.59 11.18
N ASP A 107 9.91 0.26 10.67
CA ASP A 107 11.33 0.08 10.84
C ASP A 107 11.74 0.51 12.27
N PRO A 108 13.03 0.35 12.66
CA PRO A 108 13.45 0.71 14.01
C PRO A 108 13.26 2.18 14.39
N ALA A 109 13.07 3.06 13.42
CA ALA A 109 12.83 4.49 13.66
C ALA A 109 11.34 4.85 13.59
N GLY A 110 10.46 3.87 13.36
CA GLY A 110 9.01 4.10 13.34
C GLY A 110 8.44 4.45 11.98
N ASN A 111 9.20 4.30 10.91
CA ASN A 111 8.66 4.52 9.56
C ASN A 111 7.80 3.33 9.14
N VAL A 112 6.54 3.61 8.80
CA VAL A 112 5.57 2.57 8.43
C VAL A 112 5.68 2.22 6.96
N PHE A 113 5.62 0.95 6.64
CA PHE A 113 5.60 0.46 5.27
C PHE A 113 4.73 -0.80 5.18
N GLY A 114 4.27 -1.09 3.96
CA GLY A 114 3.56 -2.34 3.69
C GLY A 114 4.49 -3.39 3.09
N ILE A 115 4.16 -4.65 3.28
CA ILE A 115 4.78 -5.76 2.56
C ILE A 115 3.68 -6.60 1.94
N ILE A 116 3.90 -7.02 0.69
CA ILE A 116 2.91 -7.81 -0.03
C ILE A 116 3.56 -9.00 -0.73
N GLU A 117 2.96 -10.17 -0.55
CA GLU A 117 3.32 -11.37 -1.28
C GLU A 117 2.22 -11.60 -2.31
N PRO A 118 2.51 -11.46 -3.62
CA PRO A 118 1.50 -11.70 -4.65
C PRO A 118 1.01 -13.15 -4.62
N ASP A 119 -0.31 -13.32 -4.65
CA ASP A 119 -0.93 -14.66 -4.66
C ASP A 119 -2.34 -14.54 -5.21
N ALA A 120 -2.57 -15.04 -6.42
CA ALA A 120 -3.88 -15.01 -7.05
C ALA A 120 -4.94 -15.84 -6.29
N ASN A 121 -4.50 -16.72 -5.40
CA ASN A 121 -5.37 -17.58 -4.60
C ASN A 121 -5.61 -17.05 -3.19
N ALA A 122 -5.14 -15.86 -2.86
CA ALA A 122 -5.39 -15.25 -1.54
C ALA A 122 -6.89 -15.06 -1.34
N LYS A 123 -7.35 -15.37 -0.12
CA LYS A 123 -8.79 -15.30 0.23
C LYS A 123 -9.00 -14.64 1.57
#